data_9d873c88fdc0c539470410e3596bd5f2
#
_entry.id   9d873c88fdc0c539470410e3596bd5f2
#
_cell.length_a   1.000
_cell.length_b   1.000
_cell.length_c   1.000
_cell.angle_alpha   90.00
_cell.angle_beta   90.00
_cell.angle_gamma   90.00
#
_symmetry.space_group_name_H-M   'P 1'
#
loop_
_entity.id
_entity.type
_entity.pdbx_description
1 polymer ?
#
loop_
_entity_poly.entity_id
_entity_poly.type
_entity_poly.pdbx_seq_one_letter_code
_entity_poly.pdbx_strand_id
1 'polypeptide(L)'
;MTNDPTKSTNPFEILGFTPSFSITPDQVQRAYLQRLTASHPDLSGQSAQTLDPATLNHARDTLLDDEARANLMLEHLGGPSPKDHTLPDGFLMEMMQLRTQIEEELDPSNPDHAQARTQWQTWANAERAQTIQTLTQIFKQLESPNPDSSTDESTDSPEELKQSIRTHLNAHRYTQRLIEQLDPTYDPSSADF
;
A
#
# COMPACT_ATOMS: atom_id res chain seq x y z
N MET A 1 11.66 -20.61 18.77
CA MET A 1 10.62 -19.84 19.48
C MET A 1 9.40 -19.86 18.57
N THR A 2 8.38 -20.63 18.91
CA THR A 2 7.12 -20.66 18.12
C THR A 2 6.37 -19.38 18.44
N ASN A 3 6.27 -18.48 17.44
CA ASN A 3 5.48 -17.28 17.54
C ASN A 3 4.00 -17.68 17.65
N ASP A 4 3.37 -17.38 18.78
CA ASP A 4 1.96 -17.66 19.01
C ASP A 4 1.13 -16.57 18.30
N PRO A 5 0.42 -16.88 17.21
CA PRO A 5 -0.31 -15.90 16.40
C PRO A 5 -1.39 -15.16 17.18
N THR A 6 -1.82 -15.68 18.34
CA THR A 6 -2.85 -15.05 19.18
C THR A 6 -2.34 -13.86 19.97
N LYS A 7 -1.02 -13.71 20.10
CA LYS A 7 -0.34 -12.59 20.77
C LYS A 7 0.33 -11.63 19.80
N SER A 8 0.39 -11.99 18.52
CA SER A 8 0.99 -11.12 17.51
C SER A 8 0.03 -9.98 17.15
N THR A 9 0.59 -8.78 17.02
CA THR A 9 -0.09 -7.61 16.44
C THR A 9 0.26 -7.44 14.98
N ASN A 10 1.18 -8.28 14.43
CA ASN A 10 1.62 -8.20 13.05
C ASN A 10 0.63 -8.92 12.12
N PRO A 11 -0.02 -8.21 11.18
CA PRO A 11 -0.98 -8.77 10.23
C PRO A 11 -0.48 -9.98 9.43
N PHE A 12 0.81 -10.02 9.06
CA PHE A 12 1.40 -11.18 8.39
C PHE A 12 1.35 -12.43 9.26
N GLU A 13 1.77 -12.32 10.51
CA GLU A 13 1.79 -13.46 11.46
C GLU A 13 0.37 -13.92 11.80
N ILE A 14 -0.57 -12.97 11.99
CA ILE A 14 -1.98 -13.26 12.26
C ILE A 14 -2.57 -14.15 11.16
N LEU A 15 -2.31 -13.82 9.88
CA LEU A 15 -2.78 -14.62 8.76
C LEU A 15 -1.85 -15.78 8.38
N GLY A 16 -0.66 -15.91 9.01
CA GLY A 16 0.28 -17.01 8.79
C GLY A 16 1.17 -16.84 7.58
N PHE A 17 1.44 -15.60 7.17
CA PHE A 17 2.38 -15.28 6.12
C PHE A 17 3.78 -15.01 6.66
N THR A 18 4.78 -15.35 5.87
CA THR A 18 6.09 -14.69 5.96
C THR A 18 5.95 -13.29 5.38
N PRO A 19 6.49 -12.24 6.03
CA PRO A 19 6.43 -10.89 5.49
C PRO A 19 6.95 -10.81 4.06
N SER A 20 6.10 -10.35 3.14
CA SER A 20 6.44 -10.10 1.74
C SER A 20 5.44 -9.10 1.15
N PHE A 21 5.93 -8.20 0.30
CA PHE A 21 5.05 -7.26 -0.40
C PHE A 21 4.26 -7.94 -1.53
N SER A 22 4.80 -9.00 -2.11
CA SER A 22 4.23 -9.70 -3.28
C SER A 22 3.03 -10.61 -2.98
N ILE A 23 2.44 -10.55 -1.78
CA ILE A 23 1.26 -11.34 -1.42
C ILE A 23 0.05 -10.86 -2.24
N THR A 24 -0.63 -11.81 -2.90
CA THR A 24 -1.80 -11.51 -3.73
C THR A 24 -3.09 -11.41 -2.91
N PRO A 25 -4.10 -10.63 -3.36
CA PRO A 25 -5.41 -10.58 -2.70
C PRO A 25 -6.06 -11.95 -2.51
N ASP A 26 -5.92 -12.85 -3.47
CA ASP A 26 -6.45 -14.22 -3.38
C ASP A 26 -5.78 -15.06 -2.28
N GLN A 27 -4.47 -14.84 -2.07
CA GLN A 27 -3.75 -15.50 -0.98
C GLN A 27 -4.23 -14.97 0.38
N VAL A 28 -4.37 -13.65 0.52
CA VAL A 28 -4.89 -13.02 1.74
C VAL A 28 -6.29 -13.53 2.06
N GLN A 29 -7.19 -13.54 1.08
CA GLN A 29 -8.56 -14.00 1.27
C GLN A 29 -8.63 -15.47 1.69
N ARG A 30 -7.83 -16.33 1.06
CA ARG A 30 -7.77 -17.76 1.42
C ARG A 30 -7.25 -17.96 2.84
N ALA A 31 -6.16 -17.29 3.21
CA ALA A 31 -5.59 -17.37 4.55
C ALA A 31 -6.57 -16.87 5.63
N TYR A 32 -7.25 -15.76 5.36
CA TYR A 32 -8.30 -15.22 6.23
C TYR A 32 -9.42 -16.25 6.47
N LEU A 33 -9.97 -16.85 5.39
CA LEU A 33 -11.04 -17.85 5.53
C LEU A 33 -10.58 -19.09 6.29
N GLN A 34 -9.34 -19.55 6.07
CA GLN A 34 -8.77 -20.66 6.84
C GLN A 34 -8.68 -20.34 8.34
N ARG A 35 -8.20 -19.15 8.69
CA ARG A 35 -8.09 -18.69 10.09
C ARG A 35 -9.46 -18.51 10.73
N LEU A 36 -10.41 -17.93 9.98
CA LEU A 36 -11.80 -17.74 10.46
C LEU A 36 -12.47 -19.09 10.76
N THR A 37 -12.32 -20.07 9.87
CA THR A 37 -12.86 -21.42 10.07
C THR A 37 -12.23 -22.12 11.26
N ALA A 38 -10.90 -22.01 11.43
CA ALA A 38 -10.16 -22.59 12.54
C ALA A 38 -10.52 -21.94 13.90
N SER A 39 -10.97 -20.71 13.89
CA SER A 39 -11.39 -19.96 15.08
C SER A 39 -12.86 -20.17 15.47
N HIS A 40 -13.63 -20.94 14.68
CA HIS A 40 -15.06 -21.19 14.99
C HIS A 40 -15.19 -22.14 16.19
N PRO A 41 -15.94 -21.75 17.24
CA PRO A 41 -16.04 -22.53 18.49
C PRO A 41 -16.62 -23.94 18.31
N ASP A 42 -17.47 -24.15 17.30
CA ASP A 42 -18.09 -25.46 17.02
C ASP A 42 -17.13 -26.45 16.34
N LEU A 43 -16.04 -25.98 15.74
CA LEU A 43 -15.07 -26.80 14.99
C LEU A 43 -13.78 -27.00 15.76
N SER A 44 -13.43 -26.08 16.63
CA SER A 44 -12.24 -26.13 17.49
C SER A 44 -12.68 -26.66 18.85
N GLY A 45 -12.40 -27.94 19.16
CA GLY A 45 -12.59 -28.45 20.51
C GLY A 45 -11.96 -27.51 21.57
N GLN A 46 -12.33 -27.65 22.85
CA GLN A 46 -12.04 -26.75 24.01
C GLN A 46 -10.60 -26.19 24.19
N SER A 47 -9.68 -26.39 23.25
CA SER A 47 -8.26 -26.01 23.34
C SER A 47 -7.78 -25.08 22.20
N ALA A 48 -8.63 -24.65 21.27
CA ALA A 48 -8.16 -23.74 20.22
C ALA A 48 -8.13 -22.30 20.72
N GLN A 49 -6.97 -21.68 20.63
CA GLN A 49 -6.81 -20.23 20.87
C GLN A 49 -7.58 -19.49 19.79
N THR A 50 -8.73 -18.96 20.16
CA THR A 50 -9.65 -18.28 19.24
C THR A 50 -9.11 -16.87 19.00
N LEU A 51 -8.69 -16.57 17.78
CA LEU A 51 -8.40 -15.19 17.35
C LEU A 51 -9.72 -14.42 17.31
N ASP A 52 -9.70 -13.20 17.83
CA ASP A 52 -10.84 -12.31 17.74
C ASP A 52 -11.14 -11.97 16.26
N PRO A 53 -12.41 -12.12 15.81
CA PRO A 53 -12.81 -11.79 14.44
C PRO A 53 -12.43 -10.37 14.00
N ALA A 54 -12.45 -9.39 14.90
CA ALA A 54 -12.04 -8.02 14.61
C ALA A 54 -10.56 -7.96 14.27
N THR A 55 -9.71 -8.69 14.99
CA THR A 55 -8.27 -8.81 14.72
C THR A 55 -8.02 -9.45 13.36
N LEU A 56 -8.76 -10.51 13.01
CA LEU A 56 -8.64 -11.16 11.70
C LEU A 56 -9.07 -10.24 10.56
N ASN A 57 -10.17 -9.49 10.74
CA ASN A 57 -10.64 -8.51 9.75
C ASN A 57 -9.61 -7.41 9.55
N HIS A 58 -9.08 -6.84 10.64
CA HIS A 58 -8.05 -5.81 10.55
C HIS A 58 -6.79 -6.31 9.82
N ALA A 59 -6.32 -7.52 10.14
CA ALA A 59 -5.16 -8.11 9.47
C ALA A 59 -5.41 -8.32 7.97
N ARG A 60 -6.61 -8.80 7.60
CA ARG A 60 -7.02 -8.94 6.20
C ARG A 60 -7.01 -7.59 5.48
N ASP A 61 -7.67 -6.60 6.04
CA ASP A 61 -7.85 -5.29 5.40
C ASP A 61 -6.51 -4.58 5.25
N THR A 62 -5.63 -4.67 6.25
CA THR A 62 -4.26 -4.14 6.17
C THR A 62 -3.43 -4.81 5.07
N LEU A 63 -3.55 -6.15 4.90
CA LEU A 63 -2.79 -6.84 3.86
C LEU A 63 -3.41 -6.74 2.46
N LEU A 64 -4.69 -6.40 2.34
CA LEU A 64 -5.34 -6.09 1.06
C LEU A 64 -5.02 -4.68 0.57
N ASP A 65 -4.76 -3.76 1.48
CA ASP A 65 -4.36 -2.40 1.14
C ASP A 65 -2.88 -2.33 0.80
N ASP A 66 -2.57 -1.90 -0.43
CA ASP A 66 -1.19 -1.89 -0.94
C ASP A 66 -0.30 -0.91 -0.17
N GLU A 67 -0.84 0.27 0.23
CA GLU A 67 -0.08 1.26 0.98
C GLU A 67 0.19 0.79 2.42
N ALA A 68 -0.84 0.27 3.09
CA ALA A 68 -0.70 -0.26 4.45
C ALA A 68 0.28 -1.43 4.48
N ARG A 69 0.20 -2.35 3.52
CA ARG A 69 1.13 -3.48 3.37
C ARG A 69 2.55 -3.02 3.11
N ALA A 70 2.76 -2.01 2.24
CA ALA A 70 4.08 -1.46 1.97
C ALA A 70 4.68 -0.77 3.20
N ASN A 71 3.90 0.01 3.96
CA ASN A 71 4.34 0.63 5.21
C ASN A 71 4.74 -0.43 6.25
N LEU A 72 3.95 -1.50 6.39
CA LEU A 72 4.23 -2.60 7.31
C LEU A 72 5.51 -3.35 6.93
N MET A 73 5.73 -3.58 5.63
CA MET A 73 6.96 -4.17 5.11
C MET A 73 8.17 -3.28 5.37
N LEU A 74 8.04 -1.97 5.09
CA LEU A 74 9.13 -1.02 5.31
C LEU A 74 9.52 -0.93 6.79
N GLU A 75 8.54 -0.95 7.70
CA GLU A 75 8.77 -1.01 9.15
C GLU A 75 9.49 -2.31 9.53
N HIS A 76 9.04 -3.45 9.00
CA HIS A 76 9.67 -4.76 9.23
C HIS A 76 11.15 -4.78 8.81
N LEU A 77 11.48 -4.10 7.71
CA LEU A 77 12.84 -3.97 7.19
C LEU A 77 13.67 -2.88 7.89
N GLY A 78 13.11 -2.20 8.90
CA GLY A 78 13.79 -1.12 9.62
C GLY A 78 14.01 0.13 8.75
N GLY A 79 13.12 0.39 7.81
CA GLY A 79 13.18 1.56 6.94
C GLY A 79 12.66 2.85 7.59
N PRO A 80 12.66 3.97 6.83
CA PRO A 80 12.24 5.27 7.33
C PRO A 80 10.79 5.30 7.83
N SER A 81 10.58 6.07 8.91
CA SER A 81 9.28 6.23 9.55
C SER A 81 8.24 6.87 8.61
N PRO A 82 6.93 6.59 8.79
CA PRO A 82 5.84 7.33 8.13
C PRO A 82 5.84 8.84 8.38
N LYS A 83 6.60 9.32 9.38
CA LYS A 83 6.82 10.76 9.65
C LYS A 83 7.85 11.40 8.74
N ASP A 84 8.59 10.63 7.98
CA ASP A 84 9.43 11.15 6.90
C ASP A 84 8.54 11.55 5.73
N HIS A 85 8.58 12.81 5.34
CA HIS A 85 7.75 13.40 4.28
C HIS A 85 8.57 13.73 3.02
N THR A 86 9.74 13.11 2.86
CA THR A 86 10.59 13.29 1.67
C THR A 86 9.80 12.93 0.40
N LEU A 87 9.83 13.82 -0.58
CA LEU A 87 9.18 13.67 -1.88
C LEU A 87 10.22 13.70 -3.00
N PRO A 88 9.92 13.16 -4.18
CA PRO A 88 10.77 13.32 -5.35
C PRO A 88 10.99 14.80 -5.69
N ASP A 89 12.16 15.12 -6.22
CA ASP A 89 12.48 16.48 -6.66
C ASP A 89 11.48 16.95 -7.74
N GLY A 90 10.95 18.16 -7.56
CA GLY A 90 9.98 18.74 -8.48
C GLY A 90 8.54 18.22 -8.34
N PHE A 91 8.30 17.14 -7.62
CA PHE A 91 7.00 16.47 -7.52
C PHE A 91 5.85 17.41 -7.09
N LEU A 92 6.08 18.29 -6.10
CA LEU A 92 5.03 19.21 -5.65
C LEU A 92 4.63 20.19 -6.76
N MET A 93 5.57 20.66 -7.56
CA MET A 93 5.28 21.56 -8.68
C MET A 93 4.46 20.84 -9.76
N GLU A 94 4.83 19.60 -10.09
CA GLU A 94 4.08 18.76 -11.02
C GLU A 94 2.65 18.51 -10.54
N MET A 95 2.48 18.19 -9.25
CA MET A 95 1.16 17.99 -8.66
C MET A 95 0.30 19.26 -8.66
N MET A 96 0.89 20.43 -8.44
CA MET A 96 0.17 21.71 -8.53
C MET A 96 -0.30 21.99 -9.97
N GLN A 97 0.56 21.76 -10.95
CA GLN A 97 0.20 21.94 -12.37
C GLN A 97 -0.90 20.96 -12.77
N LEU A 98 -0.76 19.70 -12.39
CA LEU A 98 -1.74 18.65 -12.67
C LEU A 98 -3.10 18.98 -12.06
N ARG A 99 -3.11 19.45 -10.80
CA ARG A 99 -4.34 19.87 -10.13
C ARG A 99 -5.02 21.01 -10.86
N THR A 100 -4.28 22.03 -11.28
CA THR A 100 -4.83 23.16 -12.04
C THR A 100 -5.45 22.69 -13.35
N GLN A 101 -4.76 21.81 -14.08
CA GLN A 101 -5.28 21.24 -15.33
C GLN A 101 -6.58 20.44 -15.09
N ILE A 102 -6.61 19.61 -14.06
CA ILE A 102 -7.81 18.84 -13.70
C ILE A 102 -8.97 19.78 -13.36
N GLU A 103 -8.74 20.82 -12.56
CA GLU A 103 -9.77 21.80 -12.19
C GLU A 103 -10.35 22.52 -13.41
N GLU A 104 -9.50 22.90 -14.37
CA GLU A 104 -9.94 23.54 -15.64
C GLU A 104 -10.73 22.59 -16.54
N GLU A 105 -10.26 21.35 -16.71
CA GLU A 105 -10.90 20.38 -17.58
C GLU A 105 -12.20 19.79 -17.01
N LEU A 106 -12.31 19.72 -15.68
CA LEU A 106 -13.50 19.22 -14.99
C LEU A 106 -14.52 20.32 -14.64
N ASP A 107 -14.26 21.58 -14.99
CA ASP A 107 -15.21 22.66 -14.80
C ASP A 107 -16.56 22.32 -15.48
N PRO A 108 -17.70 22.42 -14.78
CA PRO A 108 -19.01 22.09 -15.35
C PRO A 108 -19.39 22.92 -16.58
N SER A 109 -18.75 24.08 -16.78
CA SER A 109 -18.93 24.90 -17.97
C SER A 109 -18.22 24.34 -19.21
N ASN A 110 -17.27 23.43 -19.03
CA ASN A 110 -16.58 22.74 -20.13
C ASN A 110 -17.50 21.67 -20.72
N PRO A 111 -17.87 21.75 -22.03
CA PRO A 111 -18.75 20.75 -22.65
C PRO A 111 -18.19 19.32 -22.61
N ASP A 112 -16.87 19.17 -22.55
CA ASP A 112 -16.18 17.88 -22.57
C ASP A 112 -15.83 17.35 -21.16
N HIS A 113 -16.29 18.00 -20.08
CA HIS A 113 -15.92 17.65 -18.68
C HIS A 113 -16.20 16.19 -18.33
N ALA A 114 -17.24 15.56 -18.89
CA ALA A 114 -17.55 14.16 -18.63
C ALA A 114 -16.53 13.20 -19.27
N GLN A 115 -16.05 13.55 -20.47
CA GLN A 115 -14.99 12.78 -21.13
C GLN A 115 -13.65 12.99 -20.40
N ALA A 116 -13.33 14.22 -20.03
CA ALA A 116 -12.13 14.56 -19.26
C ALA A 116 -12.09 13.76 -17.94
N ARG A 117 -13.21 13.66 -17.21
CA ARG A 117 -13.30 12.86 -15.99
C ARG A 117 -12.91 11.40 -16.22
N THR A 118 -13.41 10.78 -17.28
CA THR A 118 -13.07 9.39 -17.60
C THR A 118 -11.59 9.23 -17.94
N GLN A 119 -11.00 10.20 -18.63
CA GLN A 119 -9.57 10.20 -18.95
C GLN A 119 -8.72 10.33 -17.70
N TRP A 120 -9.08 11.24 -16.79
CA TRP A 120 -8.38 11.44 -15.52
C TRP A 120 -8.48 10.22 -14.60
N GLN A 121 -9.65 9.57 -14.53
CA GLN A 121 -9.80 8.31 -13.79
C GLN A 121 -8.92 7.20 -14.37
N THR A 122 -8.84 7.12 -15.69
CA THR A 122 -7.97 6.13 -16.37
C THR A 122 -6.50 6.40 -16.07
N TRP A 123 -6.07 7.67 -16.17
CA TRP A 123 -4.71 8.09 -15.81
C TRP A 123 -4.40 7.75 -14.36
N ALA A 124 -5.28 8.09 -13.44
CA ALA A 124 -5.11 7.87 -12.02
C ALA A 124 -4.93 6.38 -11.66
N ASN A 125 -5.72 5.50 -12.29
CA ASN A 125 -5.59 4.06 -12.13
C ASN A 125 -4.27 3.53 -12.69
N ALA A 126 -3.81 4.07 -13.82
CA ALA A 126 -2.53 3.71 -14.42
C ALA A 126 -1.35 4.14 -13.53
N GLU A 127 -1.40 5.35 -12.97
CA GLU A 127 -0.39 5.89 -12.06
C GLU A 127 -0.28 5.06 -10.78
N ARG A 128 -1.44 4.71 -10.18
CA ARG A 128 -1.48 3.79 -9.04
C ARG A 128 -0.83 2.45 -9.38
N ALA A 129 -1.21 1.85 -10.50
CA ALA A 129 -0.65 0.55 -10.90
C ALA A 129 0.86 0.62 -11.11
N GLN A 130 1.37 1.69 -11.71
CA GLN A 130 2.80 1.92 -11.92
C GLN A 130 3.53 2.06 -10.58
N THR A 131 2.99 2.82 -9.63
CA THR A 131 3.57 2.95 -8.28
C THR A 131 3.67 1.58 -7.59
N ILE A 132 2.61 0.78 -7.60
CA ILE A 132 2.61 -0.55 -7.01
C ILE A 132 3.63 -1.47 -7.69
N GLN A 133 3.76 -1.38 -9.01
CA GLN A 133 4.77 -2.14 -9.76
C GLN A 133 6.18 -1.72 -9.35
N THR A 134 6.46 -0.43 -9.22
CA THR A 134 7.76 0.10 -8.77
C THR A 134 8.08 -0.38 -7.35
N LEU A 135 7.14 -0.24 -6.41
CA LEU A 135 7.30 -0.75 -5.05
C LEU A 135 7.58 -2.25 -5.02
N THR A 136 6.85 -3.03 -5.84
CA THR A 136 7.06 -4.48 -5.94
C THR A 136 8.48 -4.82 -6.39
N GLN A 137 9.03 -4.07 -7.35
CA GLN A 137 10.40 -4.28 -7.83
C GLN A 137 11.43 -3.94 -6.77
N ILE A 138 11.27 -2.82 -6.06
CA ILE A 138 12.21 -2.40 -5.01
C ILE A 138 12.18 -3.39 -3.83
N PHE A 139 11.00 -3.80 -3.35
CA PHE A 139 10.89 -4.81 -2.30
C PHE A 139 11.52 -6.14 -2.71
N LYS A 140 11.34 -6.56 -3.97
CA LYS A 140 11.94 -7.79 -4.48
C LYS A 140 13.49 -7.73 -4.48
N GLN A 141 14.07 -6.57 -4.78
CA GLN A 141 15.51 -6.36 -4.68
C GLN A 141 16.00 -6.47 -3.22
N LEU A 142 15.24 -5.93 -2.26
CA LEU A 142 15.55 -6.03 -0.83
C LEU A 142 15.39 -7.46 -0.27
N GLU A 143 14.40 -8.22 -0.76
CA GLU A 143 14.16 -9.61 -0.33
C GLU A 143 15.17 -10.60 -0.91
N SER A 144 15.76 -10.30 -2.07
CA SER A 144 16.72 -11.15 -2.77
C SER A 144 17.96 -10.34 -3.19
N PRO A 145 18.80 -9.94 -2.25
CA PRO A 145 20.04 -9.25 -2.59
C PRO A 145 20.91 -10.17 -3.45
N ASN A 146 21.21 -9.73 -4.67
CA ASN A 146 22.05 -10.49 -5.57
C ASN A 146 23.49 -10.50 -5.04
N PRO A 147 24.07 -11.66 -4.63
CA PRO A 147 25.41 -11.71 -4.07
C PRO A 147 26.51 -11.35 -5.09
N ASP A 148 26.21 -11.36 -6.40
CA ASP A 148 27.16 -11.01 -7.46
C ASP A 148 27.21 -9.50 -7.80
N SER A 149 26.35 -8.67 -7.18
CA SER A 149 26.30 -7.24 -7.49
C SER A 149 27.37 -6.40 -6.76
N SER A 150 28.34 -7.04 -6.10
CA SER A 150 29.43 -6.35 -5.39
C SER A 150 30.47 -5.67 -6.28
N THR A 151 30.29 -5.69 -7.61
CA THR A 151 31.24 -5.11 -8.59
C THR A 151 30.66 -4.10 -9.57
N ASP A 152 29.35 -3.80 -9.49
CA ASP A 152 28.75 -2.79 -10.37
C ASP A 152 28.41 -1.53 -9.54
N GLU A 153 29.03 -0.40 -9.87
CA GLU A 153 28.91 0.91 -9.18
C GLU A 153 27.48 1.51 -9.26
N SER A 154 26.50 0.79 -9.79
CA SER A 154 25.14 1.28 -10.05
C SER A 154 24.04 0.60 -9.23
N THR A 155 24.37 -0.20 -8.20
CA THR A 155 23.34 -0.85 -7.37
C THR A 155 23.12 -0.03 -6.11
N ASP A 156 21.91 0.53 -5.95
CA ASP A 156 21.50 1.27 -4.76
C ASP A 156 21.71 0.42 -3.49
N SER A 157 22.20 1.04 -2.45
CA SER A 157 22.34 0.38 -1.15
C SER A 157 20.97 0.01 -0.57
N PRO A 158 20.87 -0.99 0.33
CA PRO A 158 19.61 -1.33 0.98
C PRO A 158 18.93 -0.12 1.65
N GLU A 159 19.69 0.81 2.19
CA GLU A 159 19.17 2.01 2.83
C GLU A 159 18.60 3.00 1.80
N GLU A 160 19.25 3.17 0.66
CA GLU A 160 18.75 3.98 -0.46
C GLU A 160 17.45 3.39 -1.04
N LEU A 161 17.37 2.07 -1.18
CA LEU A 161 16.15 1.38 -1.61
C LEU A 161 14.99 1.58 -0.62
N LYS A 162 15.24 1.50 0.70
CA LYS A 162 14.24 1.77 1.72
C LYS A 162 13.78 3.23 1.70
N GLN A 163 14.71 4.17 1.50
CA GLN A 163 14.38 5.59 1.35
C GLN A 163 13.55 5.83 0.07
N SER A 164 13.89 5.17 -1.03
CA SER A 164 13.13 5.23 -2.28
C SER A 164 11.69 4.73 -2.08
N ILE A 165 11.49 3.60 -1.36
CA ILE A 165 10.14 3.13 -1.00
C ILE A 165 9.37 4.21 -0.24
N ARG A 166 9.98 4.84 0.78
CA ARG A 166 9.33 5.90 1.56
C ARG A 166 8.93 7.07 0.67
N THR A 167 9.82 7.53 -0.19
CA THR A 167 9.58 8.62 -1.12
C THR A 167 8.42 8.31 -2.09
N HIS A 168 8.38 7.09 -2.64
CA HIS A 168 7.27 6.65 -3.50
C HIS A 168 5.93 6.55 -2.74
N LEU A 169 5.93 6.06 -1.49
CA LEU A 169 4.73 6.02 -0.65
C LEU A 169 4.20 7.41 -0.33
N ASN A 170 5.09 8.36 -0.05
CA ASN A 170 4.70 9.74 0.19
C ASN A 170 4.10 10.37 -1.07
N ALA A 171 4.72 10.21 -2.23
CA ALA A 171 4.20 10.67 -3.52
C ALA A 171 2.82 10.03 -3.82
N HIS A 172 2.69 8.72 -3.58
CA HIS A 172 1.43 7.99 -3.79
C HIS A 172 0.26 8.60 -3.03
N ARG A 173 0.45 9.04 -1.78
CA ARG A 173 -0.60 9.69 -0.98
C ARG A 173 -1.13 10.97 -1.65
N TYR A 174 -0.26 11.77 -2.26
CA TYR A 174 -0.70 12.95 -3.00
C TYR A 174 -1.53 12.59 -4.23
N THR A 175 -1.07 11.58 -4.97
CA THR A 175 -1.81 11.07 -6.12
C THR A 175 -3.18 10.51 -5.72
N GLN A 176 -3.26 9.75 -4.61
CA GLN A 176 -4.53 9.23 -4.09
C GLN A 176 -5.50 10.35 -3.71
N ARG A 177 -5.05 11.39 -3.03
CA ARG A 177 -5.91 12.54 -2.71
C ARG A 177 -6.42 13.24 -3.96
N LEU A 178 -5.59 13.34 -5.00
CA LEU A 178 -6.02 13.91 -6.26
C LEU A 178 -7.10 13.04 -6.94
N ILE A 179 -6.94 11.70 -6.88
CA ILE A 179 -7.93 10.74 -7.38
C ILE A 179 -9.26 10.86 -6.64
N GLU A 180 -9.23 10.98 -5.32
CA GLU A 180 -10.42 11.17 -4.49
C GLU A 180 -11.20 12.42 -4.91
N GLN A 181 -10.51 13.51 -5.26
CA GLN A 181 -11.12 14.75 -5.76
C GLN A 181 -11.79 14.58 -7.14
N LEU A 182 -11.46 13.54 -7.91
CA LEU A 182 -12.13 13.21 -9.16
C LEU A 182 -13.50 12.56 -8.95
N ASP A 183 -13.80 12.07 -7.75
CA ASP A 183 -15.11 11.52 -7.41
C ASP A 183 -16.15 12.65 -7.31
N PRO A 184 -17.27 12.61 -8.06
CA PRO A 184 -18.33 13.62 -7.97
C PRO A 184 -18.98 13.72 -6.59
N THR A 185 -18.83 12.70 -5.75
CA THR A 185 -19.38 12.65 -4.38
C THR A 185 -18.37 13.09 -3.33
N TYR A 186 -17.16 13.46 -3.73
CA TYR A 186 -16.12 13.90 -2.82
C TYR A 186 -16.50 15.18 -2.08
N ASP A 187 -16.54 15.11 -0.76
CA ASP A 187 -16.74 16.26 0.11
C ASP A 187 -15.39 16.65 0.76
N PRO A 188 -14.81 17.80 0.35
CA PRO A 188 -13.54 18.25 0.90
C PRO A 188 -13.59 18.56 2.41
N SER A 189 -14.79 18.72 3.00
CA SER A 189 -14.94 18.92 4.44
C SER A 189 -14.80 17.63 5.27
N SER A 190 -14.85 16.47 4.61
CA SER A 190 -14.70 15.15 5.25
C SER A 190 -13.24 14.65 5.26
N ALA A 191 -12.31 15.37 4.64
CA ALA A 191 -10.90 14.99 4.61
C ALA A 191 -10.24 15.34 5.96
N ASP A 192 -10.00 14.33 6.79
CA ASP A 192 -9.15 14.45 7.99
C ASP A 192 -7.71 14.82 7.57
N PHE A 193 -7.21 15.90 8.14
CA PHE A 193 -5.85 16.40 7.96
C PHE A 193 -4.86 15.73 8.91
#